data_97a1e3618e08fb8c010b6a05e282bd21
#
_entry.id   97a1e3618e08fb8c010b6a05e282bd21
#
_cell.length_a   1.000
_cell.length_b   1.000
_cell.length_c   1.000
_cell.angle_alpha   90.00
_cell.angle_beta   90.00
_cell.angle_gamma   90.00
#
_symmetry.space_group_name_H-M   'P 1'
#
loop_
_entity.id
_entity.type
_entity.pdbx_description
1 polymer ?
#
loop_
_entity_poly.entity_id
_entity_poly.type
_entity_poly.pdbx_seq_one_letter_code
_entity_poly.pdbx_strand_id
1 'polypeptide(L)'
;LVNIAEKLVNDYWDNNSGDILNIVDGSFFDDYDSSGKELQFKAAATMSVTYTLLERCGFEPEGYFDKDDFQAIHTFSTPDAVYALGAATSDISREVLRKIERTVKTTTRRRNVERMEEYEQQSELHEDRGLPAPEPDPQPAEDPAGQVRQDAPELPEAVSPGTVQFDAPE
;
A
#
# COMPACT_ATOMS: atom_id res chain seq x y z
N LEU A 1 -4.84 9.46 -6.26
CA LEU A 1 -4.27 8.11 -6.10
C LEU A 1 -4.87 7.15 -7.10
N VAL A 2 -6.20 7.11 -7.32
CA VAL A 2 -6.88 6.20 -8.26
C VAL A 2 -6.20 6.20 -9.64
N ASN A 3 -6.04 7.34 -10.28
CA ASN A 3 -5.41 7.42 -11.63
C ASN A 3 -3.97 6.88 -11.65
N ILE A 4 -3.24 6.95 -10.52
CA ILE A 4 -1.90 6.37 -10.42
C ILE A 4 -2.00 4.84 -10.30
N ALA A 5 -2.93 4.36 -9.49
CA ALA A 5 -3.19 2.93 -9.34
C ALA A 5 -3.63 2.31 -10.67
N GLU A 6 -4.59 2.93 -11.38
CA GLU A 6 -5.04 2.49 -12.71
C GLU A 6 -3.88 2.33 -13.71
N LYS A 7 -3.01 3.34 -13.79
CA LYS A 7 -1.86 3.26 -14.69
C LYS A 7 -0.93 2.09 -14.33
N LEU A 8 -0.61 1.94 -13.05
CA LEU A 8 0.29 0.87 -12.60
C LEU A 8 -0.33 -0.52 -12.74
N VAL A 9 -1.64 -0.63 -12.54
CA VAL A 9 -2.38 -1.88 -12.78
C VAL A 9 -2.41 -2.21 -14.27
N ASN A 10 -2.56 -1.23 -15.15
CA ASN A 10 -2.44 -1.43 -16.59
C ASN A 10 -1.04 -1.94 -16.96
N ASP A 11 0.00 -1.26 -16.49
CA ASP A 11 1.40 -1.67 -16.73
C ASP A 11 1.67 -3.09 -16.18
N TYR A 12 1.09 -3.44 -15.02
CA TYR A 12 1.20 -4.77 -14.43
C TYR A 12 0.49 -5.83 -15.27
N TRP A 13 -0.73 -5.56 -15.74
CA TRP A 13 -1.48 -6.44 -16.61
C TRP A 13 -0.73 -6.72 -17.92
N ASP A 14 -0.23 -5.68 -18.56
CA ASP A 14 0.50 -5.79 -19.83
C ASP A 14 1.72 -6.71 -19.74
N ASN A 15 2.33 -6.76 -18.55
CA ASN A 15 3.51 -7.59 -18.29
C ASN A 15 3.20 -8.99 -17.75
N ASN A 16 2.01 -9.24 -17.20
CA ASN A 16 1.71 -10.46 -16.45
C ASN A 16 0.40 -11.15 -16.91
N SER A 17 -0.30 -10.62 -17.91
CA SER A 17 -1.63 -11.10 -18.32
C SER A 17 -1.68 -12.59 -18.65
N GLY A 18 -0.64 -13.13 -19.28
CA GLY A 18 -0.58 -14.56 -19.62
C GLY A 18 -0.60 -15.47 -18.38
N ASP A 19 0.18 -15.13 -17.37
CA ASP A 19 0.23 -15.87 -16.10
C ASP A 19 -1.06 -15.69 -15.32
N ILE A 20 -1.59 -14.47 -15.27
CA ILE A 20 -2.85 -14.16 -14.58
C ILE A 20 -4.00 -14.98 -15.19
N LEU A 21 -4.14 -14.99 -16.51
CA LEU A 21 -5.19 -15.73 -17.19
C LEU A 21 -5.13 -17.23 -16.92
N ASN A 22 -3.94 -17.80 -16.80
CA ASN A 22 -3.76 -19.21 -16.40
C ASN A 22 -4.14 -19.47 -14.94
N ILE A 23 -3.85 -18.52 -14.04
CA ILE A 23 -4.12 -18.69 -12.60
C ILE A 23 -5.61 -18.53 -12.29
N VAL A 24 -6.31 -17.64 -12.99
CA VAL A 24 -7.74 -17.38 -12.75
C VAL A 24 -8.67 -18.39 -13.44
N ASP A 25 -8.13 -19.32 -14.22
CA ASP A 25 -8.88 -20.40 -14.83
C ASP A 25 -9.58 -21.26 -13.76
N GLY A 26 -10.81 -21.69 -14.02
CA GLY A 26 -11.65 -22.39 -13.05
C GLY A 26 -12.30 -21.52 -11.98
N SER A 27 -12.14 -20.21 -12.04
CA SER A 27 -12.84 -19.24 -11.18
C SER A 27 -14.04 -18.62 -11.92
N PHE A 28 -14.77 -17.69 -11.28
CA PHE A 28 -15.86 -16.94 -11.94
C PHE A 28 -15.39 -16.06 -13.11
N PHE A 29 -14.08 -15.96 -13.34
CA PHE A 29 -13.54 -15.35 -14.54
C PHE A 29 -13.93 -16.11 -15.83
N ASP A 30 -14.24 -17.40 -15.74
CA ASP A 30 -14.61 -18.20 -16.91
C ASP A 30 -15.94 -17.78 -17.55
N ASP A 31 -16.76 -17.03 -16.80
CA ASP A 31 -17.99 -16.43 -17.32
C ASP A 31 -17.73 -15.24 -18.25
N TYR A 32 -16.47 -14.77 -18.36
CA TYR A 32 -16.08 -13.62 -19.15
C TYR A 32 -15.20 -14.01 -20.34
N ASP A 33 -15.31 -13.24 -21.42
CA ASP A 33 -14.33 -13.27 -22.51
C ASP A 33 -13.01 -12.61 -22.06
N SER A 34 -12.00 -12.67 -22.93
CA SER A 34 -10.66 -12.12 -22.60
C SER A 34 -10.68 -10.65 -22.21
N SER A 35 -11.51 -9.83 -22.85
CA SER A 35 -11.66 -8.42 -22.53
C SER A 35 -12.38 -8.21 -21.21
N GLY A 36 -13.37 -9.03 -20.92
CA GLY A 36 -14.07 -9.04 -19.63
C GLY A 36 -13.16 -9.49 -18.50
N LYS A 37 -12.33 -10.52 -18.69
CA LYS A 37 -11.31 -10.96 -17.72
C LYS A 37 -10.34 -9.82 -17.36
N GLU A 38 -9.83 -9.14 -18.39
CA GLU A 38 -8.97 -7.96 -18.20
C GLU A 38 -9.67 -6.87 -17.38
N LEU A 39 -10.90 -6.52 -17.75
CA LEU A 39 -11.66 -5.47 -17.07
C LEU A 39 -11.90 -5.80 -15.60
N GLN A 40 -12.33 -7.03 -15.29
CA GLN A 40 -12.58 -7.48 -13.91
C GLN A 40 -11.29 -7.47 -13.09
N PHE A 41 -10.18 -7.98 -13.64
CA PHE A 41 -8.89 -7.95 -12.95
C PHE A 41 -8.45 -6.51 -12.65
N LYS A 42 -8.46 -5.64 -13.67
CA LYS A 42 -8.04 -4.24 -13.53
C LYS A 42 -8.90 -3.48 -12.53
N ALA A 43 -10.21 -3.69 -12.55
CA ALA A 43 -11.12 -3.06 -11.58
C ALA A 43 -10.79 -3.49 -10.15
N ALA A 44 -10.72 -4.79 -9.87
CA ALA A 44 -10.40 -5.30 -8.54
C ALA A 44 -9.01 -4.87 -8.06
N ALA A 45 -8.00 -4.96 -8.92
CA ALA A 45 -6.63 -4.59 -8.58
C ALA A 45 -6.49 -3.08 -8.29
N THR A 46 -7.14 -2.22 -9.10
CA THR A 46 -7.11 -0.76 -8.89
C THR A 46 -7.70 -0.37 -7.54
N MET A 47 -8.85 -0.93 -7.18
CA MET A 47 -9.49 -0.64 -5.89
C MET A 47 -8.64 -1.17 -4.74
N SER A 48 -8.13 -2.40 -4.84
CA SER A 48 -7.28 -3.01 -3.82
C SER A 48 -5.96 -2.24 -3.60
N VAL A 49 -5.31 -1.80 -4.66
CA VAL A 49 -4.09 -0.98 -4.60
C VAL A 49 -4.39 0.38 -3.98
N THR A 50 -5.45 1.05 -4.43
CA THR A 50 -5.81 2.38 -3.92
C THR A 50 -6.15 2.33 -2.44
N TYR A 51 -6.95 1.35 -2.01
CA TYR A 51 -7.27 1.11 -0.60
C TYR A 51 -6.00 0.90 0.23
N THR A 52 -5.13 -0.01 -0.24
CA THR A 52 -3.86 -0.31 0.44
C THR A 52 -2.97 0.92 0.59
N LEU A 53 -2.88 1.75 -0.45
CA LEU A 53 -2.07 2.96 -0.41
C LEU A 53 -2.63 4.00 0.56
N LEU A 54 -3.95 4.21 0.60
CA LEU A 54 -4.59 5.12 1.53
C LEU A 54 -4.34 4.69 2.97
N GLU A 55 -4.64 3.42 3.29
CA GLU A 55 -4.43 2.85 4.61
C GLU A 55 -2.97 2.98 5.09
N ARG A 56 -2.02 2.64 4.22
CA ARG A 56 -0.59 2.72 4.54
C ARG A 56 -0.05 4.16 4.65
N CYS A 57 -0.74 5.12 4.05
CA CYS A 57 -0.42 6.55 4.17
C CYS A 57 -1.16 7.22 5.35
N GLY A 58 -1.93 6.47 6.14
CA GLY A 58 -2.63 6.99 7.33
C GLY A 58 -3.93 7.71 7.03
N PHE A 59 -4.52 7.47 5.87
CA PHE A 59 -5.88 7.94 5.55
C PHE A 59 -6.89 6.85 5.92
N GLU A 60 -8.10 7.27 6.27
CA GLU A 60 -9.23 6.35 6.51
C GLU A 60 -9.91 6.04 5.16
N PRO A 61 -9.73 4.83 4.59
CA PRO A 61 -10.25 4.51 3.26
C PRO A 61 -11.76 4.50 3.18
N GLU A 62 -12.45 4.21 4.29
CA GLU A 62 -13.90 4.09 4.36
C GLU A 62 -14.64 5.37 3.93
N GLY A 63 -13.97 6.52 4.00
CA GLY A 63 -14.50 7.79 3.51
C GLY A 63 -14.44 7.97 1.99
N TYR A 64 -13.72 7.08 1.29
CA TYR A 64 -13.45 7.18 -0.14
C TYR A 64 -14.06 6.06 -0.97
N PHE A 65 -14.48 4.97 -0.34
CA PHE A 65 -15.01 3.77 -1.00
C PHE A 65 -16.33 3.35 -0.40
N ASP A 66 -17.16 2.73 -1.23
CA ASP A 66 -18.33 1.99 -0.81
C ASP A 66 -18.20 0.50 -1.18
N LYS A 67 -19.23 -0.29 -0.85
CA LYS A 67 -19.22 -1.73 -1.10
C LYS A 67 -19.25 -2.07 -2.59
N ASP A 68 -19.82 -1.19 -3.40
CA ASP A 68 -20.00 -1.42 -4.82
C ASP A 68 -18.66 -1.28 -5.57
N ASP A 69 -17.72 -0.49 -5.05
CA ASP A 69 -16.37 -0.35 -5.60
C ASP A 69 -15.58 -1.67 -5.59
N PHE A 70 -15.93 -2.59 -4.70
CA PHE A 70 -15.24 -3.88 -4.54
C PHE A 70 -15.95 -5.07 -5.19
N GLN A 71 -16.99 -4.85 -5.99
CA GLN A 71 -17.75 -5.96 -6.59
C GLN A 71 -16.92 -6.88 -7.46
N ALA A 72 -15.95 -6.33 -8.21
CA ALA A 72 -15.07 -7.12 -9.05
C ALA A 72 -14.23 -8.16 -8.29
N ILE A 73 -14.02 -8.00 -6.97
CA ILE A 73 -13.29 -8.96 -6.14
C ILE A 73 -14.01 -10.30 -6.06
N HIS A 74 -15.34 -10.33 -6.15
CA HIS A 74 -16.12 -11.57 -6.10
C HIS A 74 -15.84 -12.51 -7.28
N THR A 75 -15.27 -11.99 -8.37
CA THR A 75 -14.85 -12.81 -9.53
C THR A 75 -13.68 -13.73 -9.18
N PHE A 76 -12.88 -13.38 -8.17
CA PHE A 76 -11.73 -14.16 -7.67
C PHE A 76 -12.22 -15.25 -6.70
N SER A 77 -12.92 -16.26 -7.20
CA SER A 77 -13.61 -17.27 -6.40
C SER A 77 -12.77 -18.49 -6.02
N THR A 78 -11.53 -18.58 -6.49
CA THR A 78 -10.59 -19.65 -6.14
C THR A 78 -9.43 -19.12 -5.29
N PRO A 79 -8.79 -19.96 -4.44
CA PRO A 79 -7.61 -19.55 -3.67
C PRO A 79 -6.49 -18.99 -4.54
N ASP A 80 -6.25 -19.57 -5.71
CA ASP A 80 -5.20 -19.16 -6.63
C ASP A 80 -5.51 -17.79 -7.25
N ALA A 81 -6.78 -17.55 -7.64
CA ALA A 81 -7.22 -16.26 -8.14
C ALA A 81 -7.08 -15.17 -7.07
N VAL A 82 -7.49 -15.43 -5.82
CA VAL A 82 -7.30 -14.50 -4.70
C VAL A 82 -5.82 -14.22 -4.45
N TYR A 83 -4.98 -15.25 -4.52
CA TYR A 83 -3.53 -15.09 -4.41
C TYR A 83 -2.96 -14.19 -5.51
N ALA A 84 -3.38 -14.39 -6.76
CA ALA A 84 -2.95 -13.55 -7.89
C ALA A 84 -3.29 -12.08 -7.68
N LEU A 85 -4.52 -11.76 -7.22
CA LEU A 85 -4.92 -10.41 -6.87
C LEU A 85 -4.08 -9.83 -5.73
N GLY A 86 -3.84 -10.61 -4.68
CA GLY A 86 -3.02 -10.22 -3.54
C GLY A 86 -1.56 -9.95 -3.91
N ALA A 87 -0.97 -10.78 -4.77
CA ALA A 87 0.37 -10.61 -5.31
C ALA A 87 0.49 -9.31 -6.12
N ALA A 88 -0.42 -9.08 -7.06
CA ALA A 88 -0.47 -7.86 -7.86
C ALA A 88 -0.62 -6.62 -6.97
N THR A 89 -1.56 -6.64 -6.03
CA THR A 89 -1.78 -5.55 -5.08
C THR A 89 -0.52 -5.24 -4.26
N SER A 90 0.14 -6.28 -3.75
CA SER A 90 1.36 -6.15 -2.94
C SER A 90 2.52 -5.57 -3.76
N ASP A 91 2.75 -6.07 -4.96
CA ASP A 91 3.89 -5.65 -5.78
C ASP A 91 3.75 -4.20 -6.24
N ILE A 92 2.57 -3.82 -6.72
CA ILE A 92 2.28 -2.45 -7.15
C ILE A 92 2.36 -1.49 -5.96
N SER A 93 1.71 -1.82 -4.85
CA SER A 93 1.70 -0.96 -3.66
C SER A 93 3.10 -0.77 -3.08
N ARG A 94 3.92 -1.82 -3.05
CA ARG A 94 5.30 -1.76 -2.58
C ARG A 94 6.15 -0.78 -3.40
N GLU A 95 6.00 -0.78 -4.71
CA GLU A 95 6.72 0.14 -5.58
C GLU A 95 6.36 1.60 -5.29
N VAL A 96 5.06 1.89 -5.17
CA VAL A 96 4.56 3.23 -4.89
C VAL A 96 5.01 3.71 -3.51
N LEU A 97 4.82 2.89 -2.48
CA LEU A 97 5.18 3.25 -1.10
C LEU A 97 6.67 3.53 -0.95
N ARG A 98 7.54 2.77 -1.62
CA ARG A 98 8.98 3.06 -1.66
C ARG A 98 9.30 4.41 -2.31
N LYS A 99 8.58 4.79 -3.37
CA LYS A 99 8.75 6.11 -4.01
C LYS A 99 8.28 7.23 -3.08
N ILE A 100 7.13 7.06 -2.44
CA ILE A 100 6.61 8.02 -1.45
C ILE A 100 7.62 8.20 -0.31
N GLU A 101 8.08 7.12 0.29
CA GLU A 101 9.07 7.15 1.39
C GLU A 101 10.33 7.92 1.00
N ARG A 102 10.90 7.63 -0.17
CA ARG A 102 12.09 8.36 -0.65
C ARG A 102 11.82 9.85 -0.82
N THR A 103 10.67 10.21 -1.37
CA THR A 103 10.29 11.62 -1.58
C THR A 103 10.11 12.33 -0.25
N VAL A 104 9.40 11.72 0.69
CA VAL A 104 9.21 12.27 2.05
C VAL A 104 10.54 12.48 2.74
N LYS A 105 11.42 11.46 2.78
CA LYS A 105 12.76 11.57 3.38
C LYS A 105 13.58 12.70 2.77
N THR A 106 13.58 12.81 1.45
CA THR A 106 14.33 13.87 0.74
C THR A 106 13.78 15.25 1.06
N THR A 107 12.46 15.40 1.05
CA THR A 107 11.80 16.69 1.33
C THR A 107 12.00 17.11 2.78
N THR A 108 11.86 16.18 3.72
CA THR A 108 12.10 16.45 5.15
C THR A 108 13.55 16.87 5.40
N ARG A 109 14.53 16.16 4.79
CA ARG A 109 15.94 16.52 4.91
C ARG A 109 16.21 17.93 4.37
N ARG A 110 15.65 18.27 3.20
CA ARG A 110 15.83 19.60 2.61
C ARG A 110 15.24 20.70 3.52
N ARG A 111 14.02 20.52 4.02
CA ARG A 111 13.40 21.47 4.95
C ARG A 111 14.20 21.65 6.24
N ASN A 112 14.81 20.58 6.75
CA ASN A 112 15.64 20.69 7.95
C ASN A 112 16.92 21.48 7.68
N VAL A 113 17.55 21.31 6.51
CA VAL A 113 18.73 22.11 6.11
C VAL A 113 18.35 23.57 5.94
N GLU A 114 17.29 23.87 5.17
CA GLU A 114 16.80 25.24 4.96
C GLU A 114 16.53 25.94 6.29
N ARG A 115 15.89 25.25 7.25
CA ARG A 115 15.61 25.81 8.58
C ARG A 115 16.88 26.06 9.41
N MET A 116 17.87 25.18 9.31
CA MET A 116 19.16 25.38 9.98
C MET A 116 19.89 26.59 9.42
N GLU A 117 19.91 26.77 8.10
CA GLU A 117 20.51 27.93 7.43
C GLU A 117 19.80 29.23 7.84
N GLU A 118 18.47 29.23 7.93
CA GLU A 118 17.68 30.37 8.39
C GLU A 118 18.01 30.73 9.85
N TYR A 119 18.13 29.71 10.71
CA TYR A 119 18.49 29.92 12.11
C TYR A 119 19.92 30.50 12.26
N GLU A 120 20.89 29.98 11.53
CA GLU A 120 22.25 30.48 11.51
C GLU A 120 22.30 31.95 11.08
N GLN A 121 21.61 32.30 9.98
CA GLN A 121 21.52 33.69 9.50
C GLN A 121 20.87 34.63 10.54
N GLN A 122 19.81 34.20 11.22
CA GLN A 122 19.17 35.01 12.26
C GLN A 122 20.08 35.16 13.48
N SER A 123 20.81 34.10 13.85
CA SER A 123 21.75 34.15 14.96
C SER A 123 22.90 35.14 14.72
N GLU A 124 23.48 35.13 13.50
CA GLU A 124 24.51 36.09 13.11
C GLU A 124 24.00 37.56 13.15
N LEU A 125 22.78 37.78 12.67
CA LEU A 125 22.14 39.10 12.72
C LEU A 125 21.86 39.59 14.16
N HIS A 126 21.57 38.67 15.07
CA HIS A 126 21.35 39.00 16.48
C HIS A 126 22.66 39.33 17.19
N GLU A 127 23.76 38.59 16.93
CA GLU A 127 25.09 38.88 17.45
C GLU A 127 25.57 40.26 17.02
N ASP A 128 25.42 40.61 15.73
CA ASP A 128 25.81 41.93 15.19
C ASP A 128 25.03 43.09 15.85
N ARG A 129 23.81 42.83 16.32
CA ARG A 129 22.98 43.82 17.03
C ARG A 129 23.10 43.77 18.56
N GLY A 130 23.90 42.87 19.12
CA GLY A 130 24.04 42.66 20.56
C GLY A 130 22.75 42.14 21.25
N LEU A 131 21.87 41.47 20.48
CA LEU A 131 20.64 40.85 20.96
C LEU A 131 20.88 39.39 21.34
N PRO A 132 20.10 38.80 22.27
CA PRO A 132 20.19 37.38 22.56
C PRO A 132 19.83 36.56 21.31
N ALA A 133 20.48 35.39 21.13
CA ALA A 133 20.19 34.49 20.04
C ALA A 133 18.71 34.10 20.02
N PRO A 134 18.09 33.94 18.81
CA PRO A 134 16.72 33.48 18.71
C PRO A 134 16.57 32.08 19.33
N GLU A 135 15.46 31.85 20.02
CA GLU A 135 15.17 30.49 20.51
C GLU A 135 15.00 29.55 19.31
N PRO A 136 15.62 28.36 19.33
CA PRO A 136 15.42 27.38 18.25
C PRO A 136 13.94 26.99 18.19
N ASP A 137 13.38 27.05 17.00
CA ASP A 137 12.02 26.59 16.75
C ASP A 137 11.88 25.14 17.28
N PRO A 138 10.80 24.81 17.96
CA PRO A 138 10.61 23.46 18.48
C PRO A 138 10.75 22.46 17.32
N GLN A 139 11.70 21.54 17.46
CA GLN A 139 11.87 20.47 16.48
C GLN A 139 10.51 19.81 16.28
N PRO A 140 10.05 19.60 15.03
CA PRO A 140 8.86 18.79 14.80
C PRO A 140 9.11 17.47 15.53
N ALA A 141 8.15 17.07 16.35
CA ALA A 141 8.21 15.81 17.09
C ALA A 141 8.70 14.73 16.12
N GLU A 142 9.74 14.01 16.50
CA GLU A 142 10.21 12.86 15.71
C GLU A 142 9.00 12.01 15.39
N ASP A 143 8.76 11.83 14.10
CA ASP A 143 7.60 11.13 13.57
C ASP A 143 7.57 9.73 14.21
N PRO A 144 6.54 9.37 15.01
CA PRO A 144 6.47 8.05 15.66
C PRO A 144 6.38 6.89 14.66
N ALA A 145 6.32 7.18 13.35
CA ALA A 145 6.37 6.19 12.28
C ALA A 145 7.68 5.39 12.22
N GLY A 146 8.72 5.78 12.98
CA GLY A 146 9.95 4.99 13.15
C GLY A 146 9.87 3.90 14.23
N GLN A 147 8.88 3.93 15.08
CA GLN A 147 8.63 2.85 16.04
C GLN A 147 7.76 1.79 15.36
N VAL A 148 8.42 0.84 14.73
CA VAL A 148 7.80 -0.46 14.41
C VAL A 148 7.13 -0.93 15.70
N ARG A 149 5.79 -1.01 15.70
CA ARG A 149 5.04 -1.64 16.79
C ARG A 149 5.58 -3.06 16.95
N GLN A 150 6.38 -3.27 17.97
CA GLN A 150 6.83 -4.61 18.37
C GLN A 150 5.72 -5.44 19.04
N ASP A 151 4.50 -4.90 19.06
CA ASP A 151 3.31 -5.62 19.52
C ASP A 151 2.54 -6.18 18.31
N ALA A 152 3.21 -7.00 17.48
CA ALA A 152 2.49 -7.96 16.67
C ALA A 152 1.90 -9.00 17.64
N PRO A 153 0.57 -9.21 17.66
CA PRO A 153 0.02 -10.33 18.43
C PRO A 153 0.68 -11.61 17.91
N GLU A 154 1.23 -12.42 18.82
CA GLU A 154 1.69 -13.76 18.50
C GLU A 154 0.55 -14.48 17.76
N LEU A 155 0.83 -14.86 16.52
CA LEU A 155 -0.06 -15.73 15.75
C LEU A 155 -0.22 -17.02 16.57
N PRO A 156 -1.45 -17.50 16.85
CA PRO A 156 -1.65 -18.77 17.51
C PRO A 156 -0.95 -19.84 16.67
N GLU A 157 -0.17 -20.68 17.36
CA GLU A 157 0.52 -21.83 16.77
C GLU A 157 -0.43 -22.60 15.85
N ALA A 158 0.04 -22.87 14.64
CA ALA A 158 -0.68 -23.64 13.65
C ALA A 158 -1.11 -24.99 14.27
N VAL A 159 -2.39 -25.13 14.51
CA VAL A 159 -3.00 -26.42 14.88
C VAL A 159 -2.75 -27.36 13.72
N SER A 160 -1.94 -28.36 13.93
CA SER A 160 -1.70 -29.45 12.98
C SER A 160 -3.03 -30.02 12.51
N PRO A 161 -3.24 -30.27 11.22
CA PRO A 161 -4.47 -30.84 10.71
C PRO A 161 -4.60 -32.24 11.25
N GLY A 162 -5.55 -32.44 12.16
CA GLY A 162 -5.95 -33.77 12.64
C GLY A 162 -6.39 -34.62 11.45
N THR A 163 -5.81 -35.79 11.32
CA THR A 163 -6.19 -36.83 10.36
C THR A 163 -7.69 -37.14 10.52
N VAL A 164 -8.50 -36.66 9.60
CA VAL A 164 -9.91 -37.06 9.51
C VAL A 164 -9.96 -38.46 8.90
N GLN A 165 -10.24 -39.45 9.67
CA GLN A 165 -10.46 -40.82 9.24
C GLN A 165 -11.89 -40.90 8.69
N PHE A 166 -12.02 -41.06 7.38
CA PHE A 166 -13.31 -41.36 6.75
C PHE A 166 -13.61 -42.87 6.94
N ASP A 167 -14.59 -43.16 7.76
CA ASP A 167 -15.25 -44.47 7.75
C ASP A 167 -16.18 -44.53 6.53
N ALA A 168 -15.94 -45.53 5.67
CA ALA A 168 -16.82 -45.87 4.55
C ALA A 168 -18.00 -46.70 5.06
N PRO A 169 -19.25 -46.36 4.70
CA PRO A 169 -20.40 -47.24 4.97
C PRO A 169 -20.40 -48.45 4.00
N GLU A 170 -20.68 -49.61 4.54
CA GLU A 170 -21.01 -50.85 3.81
C GLU A 170 -22.30 -50.72 2.96
#